data_20bfa0b141f9e771f04ecee1c84c86d9
#
_entry.id   20bfa0b141f9e771f04ecee1c84c86d9
#
_cell.length_a   1.000
_cell.length_b   1.000
_cell.length_c   1.000
_cell.angle_alpha   90.00
_cell.angle_beta   90.00
_cell.angle_gamma   90.00
#
_symmetry.space_group_name_H-M   'P 1'
#
loop_
_entity.id
_entity.type
_entity.pdbx_description
1 polymer ?
#
loop_
_entity_poly.entity_id
_entity_poly.type
_entity_poly.pdbx_seq_one_letter_code
_entity_poly.pdbx_strand_id
1 'polypeptide(L)' 'PDANVMVIDASLDHATTLNCILHEMFHIIAGHYSWEVPANIEELFCETATNGVCDLLSQNPKLVEYLANSLKK' A
#
# COMPACT_ATOMS: atom_id res chain seq x y z
N PRO A 1 -17.62 6.22 -8.79
CA PRO A 1 -16.67 5.10 -8.74
C PRO A 1 -16.60 4.48 -7.37
N ASP A 2 -16.23 3.24 -7.36
CA ASP A 2 -16.01 2.50 -6.14
C ASP A 2 -14.82 3.08 -5.38
N ALA A 3 -14.97 3.27 -4.07
CA ALA A 3 -13.91 3.81 -3.23
C ALA A 3 -12.68 2.89 -3.18
N ASN A 4 -12.85 1.62 -3.57
CA ASN A 4 -11.75 0.66 -3.57
C ASN A 4 -11.01 0.58 -4.91
N VAL A 5 -11.41 1.39 -5.88
CA VAL A 5 -10.74 1.42 -7.18
C VAL A 5 -9.56 2.37 -7.11
N MET A 6 -8.40 1.90 -7.52
CA MET A 6 -7.19 2.70 -7.59
C MET A 6 -6.83 2.95 -9.05
N VAL A 7 -6.40 4.18 -9.34
CA VAL A 7 -5.92 4.54 -10.67
C VAL A 7 -4.40 4.60 -10.63
N ILE A 8 -3.76 3.80 -11.46
CA ILE A 8 -2.30 3.67 -11.49
C ILE A 8 -1.79 4.13 -12.85
N ASP A 9 -0.80 5.01 -12.83
CA ASP A 9 -0.17 5.50 -14.04
C ASP A 9 0.74 4.43 -14.61
N ALA A 10 0.39 3.92 -15.79
CA ALA A 10 1.15 2.86 -16.45
C ALA A 10 2.54 3.31 -16.93
N SER A 11 2.80 4.61 -16.95
CA SER A 11 4.11 5.13 -17.35
C SER A 11 5.16 5.03 -16.23
N LEU A 12 4.73 4.74 -14.99
CA LEU A 12 5.66 4.63 -13.86
C LEU A 12 6.43 3.31 -13.92
N ASP A 13 7.63 3.29 -13.34
CA ASP A 13 8.39 2.06 -13.21
C ASP A 13 7.78 1.17 -12.12
N HIS A 14 8.27 -0.08 -12.02
CA HIS A 14 7.71 -1.04 -11.07
C HIS A 14 7.84 -0.61 -9.63
N ALA A 15 8.98 -0.04 -9.25
CA ALA A 15 9.20 0.37 -7.86
C ALA A 15 8.27 1.53 -7.48
N THR A 16 8.15 2.52 -8.37
CA THR A 16 7.27 3.66 -8.16
C THR A 16 5.81 3.22 -8.14
N THR A 17 5.43 2.32 -9.04
CA THR A 17 4.07 1.79 -9.10
C THR A 17 3.72 1.08 -7.79
N LEU A 18 4.60 0.21 -7.30
CA LEU A 18 4.37 -0.50 -6.05
C LEU A 18 4.22 0.47 -4.88
N ASN A 19 5.09 1.49 -4.82
CA ASN A 19 5.02 2.49 -3.77
C ASN A 19 3.68 3.22 -3.81
N CYS A 20 3.22 3.63 -5.00
CA CYS A 20 1.93 4.30 -5.14
C CYS A 20 0.77 3.41 -4.72
N ILE A 21 0.78 2.14 -5.11
CA ILE A 21 -0.27 1.19 -4.75
C ILE A 21 -0.37 1.06 -3.23
N LEU A 22 0.75 0.83 -2.56
CA LEU A 22 0.75 0.65 -1.11
C LEU A 22 0.35 1.93 -0.39
N HIS A 23 0.82 3.08 -0.85
CA HIS A 23 0.46 4.36 -0.27
C HIS A 23 -1.06 4.57 -0.30
N GLU A 24 -1.67 4.33 -1.47
CA GLU A 24 -3.12 4.45 -1.61
C GLU A 24 -3.87 3.41 -0.79
N MET A 25 -3.34 2.19 -0.69
CA MET A 25 -3.95 1.15 0.13
C MET A 25 -4.01 1.58 1.59
N PHE A 26 -2.96 2.20 2.13
CA PHE A 26 -2.97 2.66 3.51
C PHE A 26 -3.99 3.78 3.73
N HIS A 27 -4.17 4.69 2.76
CA HIS A 27 -5.21 5.71 2.84
C HIS A 27 -6.60 5.08 2.82
N ILE A 28 -6.82 4.09 1.97
CA ILE A 28 -8.10 3.38 1.89
C ILE A 28 -8.39 2.68 3.22
N ILE A 29 -7.39 2.02 3.80
CA ILE A 29 -7.55 1.35 5.08
C ILE A 29 -7.93 2.36 6.18
N ALA A 30 -7.24 3.49 6.24
CA ALA A 30 -7.53 4.52 7.22
C ALA A 30 -8.98 5.00 7.10
N GLY A 31 -9.44 5.24 5.88
CA GLY A 31 -10.82 5.65 5.65
C GLY A 31 -11.83 4.58 5.99
N HIS A 32 -11.53 3.33 5.62
CA HIS A 32 -12.42 2.20 5.85
C HIS A 32 -12.67 1.95 7.34
N TYR A 33 -11.63 2.11 8.15
CA TYR A 33 -11.74 1.89 9.60
C TYR A 33 -11.99 3.18 10.37
N SER A 34 -12.30 4.26 9.68
CA SER A 34 -12.62 5.56 10.29
C SER A 34 -11.52 6.03 11.25
N TRP A 35 -10.28 5.90 10.82
CA TRP A 35 -9.14 6.30 11.63
C TRP A 35 -9.10 7.84 11.71
N GLU A 36 -9.53 8.36 12.85
CA GLU A 36 -9.67 9.79 13.04
C GLU A 36 -8.39 10.41 13.62
N VAL A 37 -7.53 10.85 12.72
CA VAL A 37 -6.30 11.55 13.08
C VAL A 37 -6.14 12.76 12.16
N PRO A 38 -5.34 13.76 12.55
CA PRO A 38 -5.05 14.87 11.64
C PRO A 38 -4.48 14.38 10.32
N ALA A 39 -4.82 15.06 9.22
CA ALA A 39 -4.41 14.66 7.88
C ALA A 39 -2.89 14.52 7.75
N ASN A 40 -2.12 15.38 8.41
CA ASN A 40 -0.66 15.31 8.36
C ASN A 40 -0.11 14.06 9.05
N ILE A 41 -0.79 13.59 10.09
CA ILE A 41 -0.39 12.36 10.79
C ILE A 41 -0.71 11.14 9.91
N GLU A 42 -1.88 11.13 9.29
CA GLU A 42 -2.26 10.05 8.38
C GLU A 42 -1.28 9.96 7.22
N GLU A 43 -0.92 11.10 6.61
CA GLU A 43 0.03 11.13 5.49
C GLU A 43 1.40 10.62 5.92
N LEU A 44 1.88 11.05 7.07
CA LEU A 44 3.18 10.61 7.59
C LEU A 44 3.18 9.10 7.82
N PHE A 45 2.11 8.58 8.40
CA PHE A 45 1.98 7.13 8.60
C PHE A 45 1.98 6.39 7.27
N CYS A 46 1.19 6.86 6.30
CA CYS A 46 1.09 6.20 5.00
C CYS A 46 2.43 6.16 4.28
N GLU A 47 3.19 7.25 4.32
CA GLU A 47 4.53 7.29 3.73
C GLU A 47 5.49 6.33 4.42
N THR A 48 5.53 6.39 5.75
CA THR A 48 6.45 5.56 6.54
C THR A 48 6.13 4.09 6.38
N ALA A 49 4.85 3.72 6.50
CA ALA A 49 4.42 2.34 6.37
C ALA A 49 4.67 1.82 4.95
N THR A 50 4.42 2.64 3.93
CA THR A 50 4.66 2.25 2.55
C THR A 50 6.13 1.93 2.32
N ASN A 51 7.02 2.81 2.77
CA ASN A 51 8.45 2.59 2.60
C ASN A 51 8.92 1.36 3.36
N GLY A 52 8.42 1.16 4.58
CA GLY A 52 8.75 0.00 5.39
C GLY A 52 8.30 -1.30 4.76
N VAL A 53 7.07 -1.34 4.25
CA VAL A 53 6.53 -2.53 3.60
C VAL A 53 7.29 -2.84 2.33
N CYS A 54 7.59 -1.82 1.50
CA CYS A 54 8.37 -2.01 0.29
C CYS A 54 9.73 -2.63 0.60
N ASP A 55 10.41 -2.12 1.61
CA ASP A 55 11.73 -2.64 2.01
C ASP A 55 11.62 -4.08 2.49
N LEU A 56 10.65 -4.37 3.37
CA LEU A 56 10.47 -5.72 3.89
C LEU A 56 10.17 -6.72 2.79
N LEU A 57 9.27 -6.38 1.88
CA LEU A 57 8.89 -7.29 0.81
C LEU A 57 10.01 -7.50 -0.18
N SER A 58 10.77 -6.46 -0.51
CA SER A 58 11.88 -6.59 -1.45
C SER A 58 13.01 -7.46 -0.91
N GLN A 59 13.18 -7.50 0.42
CA GLN A 59 14.19 -8.30 1.09
C GLN A 59 13.72 -9.70 1.43
N ASN A 60 12.43 -9.99 1.25
CA ASN A 60 11.84 -11.27 1.65
C ASN A 60 10.95 -11.85 0.55
N PRO A 61 11.52 -12.27 -0.59
CA PRO A 61 10.72 -12.76 -1.71
C PRO A 61 9.87 -13.99 -1.36
N LYS A 62 10.32 -14.82 -0.45
CA LYS A 62 9.54 -15.98 -0.02
C LYS A 62 8.31 -15.57 0.78
N LEU A 63 8.39 -14.46 1.52
CA LEU A 63 7.25 -13.92 2.22
C LEU A 63 6.19 -13.44 1.23
N VAL A 64 6.62 -12.77 0.16
CA VAL A 64 5.72 -12.31 -0.89
C VAL A 64 4.99 -13.49 -1.51
N GLU A 65 5.73 -14.55 -1.84
CA GLU A 65 5.16 -15.77 -2.42
C GLU A 65 4.16 -16.41 -1.46
N TYR A 66 4.51 -16.52 -0.19
CA TYR A 66 3.64 -17.07 0.83
C TYR A 66 2.33 -16.28 0.95
N LEU A 67 2.43 -14.96 1.01
CA LEU A 67 1.26 -14.09 1.12
C LEU A 67 0.35 -14.24 -0.11
N ALA A 68 0.95 -14.24 -1.28
CA ALA A 68 0.19 -14.38 -2.52
C ALA A 68 -0.57 -15.71 -2.55
N ASN A 69 0.08 -16.80 -2.16
CA ASN A 69 -0.53 -18.12 -2.13
C ASN A 69 -1.61 -18.24 -1.06
N SER A 70 -1.41 -17.59 0.08
CA SER A 70 -2.38 -17.61 1.18
C SER A 70 -3.66 -16.85 0.83
N LEU A 71 -3.58 -15.87 -0.04
CA LEU A 71 -4.74 -15.07 -0.45
C LEU A 71 -5.55 -15.73 -1.56
N LYS A 72 -4.99 -16.74 -2.21
CA LYS A 72 -5.69 -17.53 -3.24
C LYS A 72 -6.54 -18.58 -2.55
N LYS A 73 -7.83 -18.48 -2.74
CA LYS A 73 -8.77 -19.44 -2.16
C LYS A 73 -9.69 -19.99 -3.21
#